data_d2564edb30470f554204a88b111833c6
#
_entry.id   d2564edb30470f554204a88b111833c6
#
_cell.length_a   1.000
_cell.length_b   1.000
_cell.length_c   1.000
_cell.angle_alpha   90.00
_cell.angle_beta   90.00
_cell.angle_gamma   90.00
#
_symmetry.space_group_name_H-M   'P 1'
#
loop_
_entity.id
_entity.type
_entity.pdbx_description
1 polymer ?
#
loop_
_entity_poly.entity_id
_entity_poly.type
_entity_poly.pdbx_seq_one_letter_code
_entity_poly.pdbx_strand_id
1 'polypeptide(L)'
;LYAVVLDYKSLIDSNWHYLYSPESEWAKFCKICIFLLNVRNYIAGIAEKAAPHTKQGYYHLLKDAMDRSLFEVSAIATTNYNEFIKDILCQRIAFLNGSTEMWYDPYVNRIGTKDELTSSEKHILVPLMFTQSGTKPMTSIEMSIRYVETYTEWKNSDAIVIVGFGFGTDDEHINGIIRTLLDVDDKKIVIVTLDTSTDDVKDYARKLKTLKSDNIQIIRVDKEGKVSGTDKTWIDTICSPQIFQLKNVE
;
A
#
# COMPACT_ATOMS: atom_id res chain seq x y z
N LEU A 1 -11.84 5.68 10.45
CA LEU A 1 -11.85 5.60 8.99
C LEU A 1 -12.13 4.17 8.51
N TYR A 2 -11.37 3.19 9.02
CA TYR A 2 -11.53 1.77 8.67
C TYR A 2 -12.95 1.26 8.92
N ALA A 3 -13.54 1.57 10.08
CA ALA A 3 -14.91 1.18 10.41
C ALA A 3 -15.92 1.76 9.42
N VAL A 4 -15.79 3.06 9.06
CA VAL A 4 -16.69 3.70 8.09
C VAL A 4 -16.59 3.06 6.72
N VAL A 5 -15.38 2.73 6.24
CA VAL A 5 -15.18 2.04 4.95
C VAL A 5 -15.77 0.62 4.98
N LEU A 6 -15.63 -0.09 6.10
CA LEU A 6 -16.27 -1.40 6.29
C LEU A 6 -17.79 -1.31 6.30
N ASP A 7 -18.35 -0.31 6.96
CA ASP A 7 -19.80 -0.10 6.99
C ASP A 7 -20.34 0.16 5.59
N TYR A 8 -19.64 0.96 4.79
CA TYR A 8 -20.03 1.19 3.39
C TYR A 8 -19.86 -0.05 2.52
N LYS A 9 -18.79 -0.83 2.71
CA LYS A 9 -18.61 -2.11 2.00
C LYS A 9 -19.75 -3.06 2.35
N SER A 10 -20.06 -3.23 3.63
CA SER A 10 -21.15 -4.07 4.10
C SER A 10 -22.49 -3.62 3.53
N LEU A 11 -22.73 -2.31 3.45
CA LEU A 11 -23.92 -1.75 2.84
C LEU A 11 -23.99 -2.04 1.34
N ILE A 12 -22.87 -1.92 0.63
CA ILE A 12 -22.78 -2.24 -0.80
C ILE A 12 -22.97 -3.73 -1.03
N ASP A 13 -22.28 -4.59 -0.28
CA ASP A 13 -22.35 -6.04 -0.42
C ASP A 13 -23.75 -6.59 -0.06
N SER A 14 -24.38 -6.07 0.98
CA SER A 14 -25.73 -6.48 1.38
C SER A 14 -26.84 -5.91 0.49
N ASN A 15 -26.58 -4.80 -0.19
CA ASN A 15 -27.52 -4.15 -1.11
C ASN A 15 -27.10 -4.23 -2.57
N TRP A 16 -26.25 -5.20 -2.90
CA TRP A 16 -25.74 -5.34 -4.26
C TRP A 16 -26.89 -5.51 -5.27
N HIS A 17 -28.01 -6.16 -4.91
CA HIS A 17 -29.21 -6.22 -5.73
C HIS A 17 -29.83 -4.85 -5.99
N TYR A 18 -29.73 -3.93 -5.04
CA TYR A 18 -30.20 -2.56 -5.21
C TYR A 18 -29.29 -1.75 -6.13
N LEU A 19 -27.98 -1.96 -6.01
CA LEU A 19 -26.99 -1.34 -6.90
C LEU A 19 -27.09 -1.89 -8.33
N TYR A 20 -27.44 -3.16 -8.48
CA TYR A 20 -27.66 -3.84 -9.77
C TYR A 20 -29.12 -3.97 -10.17
N SER A 21 -30.04 -3.33 -9.45
CA SER A 21 -31.45 -3.18 -9.83
C SER A 21 -31.55 -2.48 -11.21
N PRO A 22 -32.66 -2.66 -11.97
CA PRO A 22 -32.80 -2.20 -13.36
C PRO A 22 -32.78 -0.69 -13.60
N GLU A 23 -32.45 0.10 -12.60
CA GLU A 23 -32.05 1.48 -12.85
C GLU A 23 -30.87 1.50 -13.84
N SER A 24 -30.81 2.50 -14.71
CA SER A 24 -29.85 2.61 -15.78
C SER A 24 -28.39 2.39 -15.28
N GLU A 25 -27.52 1.83 -16.14
CA GLU A 25 -26.08 1.70 -15.85
C GLU A 25 -25.43 3.04 -15.47
N TRP A 26 -25.99 4.14 -15.99
CA TRP A 26 -25.60 5.50 -15.61
C TRP A 26 -25.86 5.81 -14.13
N ALA A 27 -27.04 5.42 -13.62
CA ALA A 27 -27.35 5.64 -12.21
C ALA A 27 -26.43 4.83 -11.28
N LYS A 28 -26.08 3.60 -11.65
CA LYS A 28 -25.10 2.78 -10.94
C LYS A 28 -23.72 3.45 -10.92
N PHE A 29 -23.27 3.88 -12.08
CA PHE A 29 -21.99 4.60 -12.22
C PHE A 29 -21.95 5.84 -11.34
N CYS A 30 -22.99 6.67 -11.37
CA CYS A 30 -23.10 7.86 -10.53
C CYS A 30 -23.06 7.53 -9.04
N LYS A 31 -23.74 6.48 -8.58
CA LYS A 31 -23.71 6.05 -7.18
C LYS A 31 -22.30 5.65 -6.74
N ILE A 32 -21.59 4.89 -7.56
CA ILE A 32 -20.19 4.49 -7.28
C ILE A 32 -19.28 5.72 -7.25
N CYS A 33 -19.41 6.62 -8.23
CA CYS A 33 -18.61 7.86 -8.27
C CYS A 33 -18.85 8.73 -7.02
N ILE A 34 -20.11 8.93 -6.61
CA ILE A 34 -20.44 9.70 -5.41
C ILE A 34 -19.84 9.04 -4.16
N PHE A 35 -19.91 7.72 -4.05
CA PHE A 35 -19.28 6.98 -2.95
C PHE A 35 -17.76 7.22 -2.92
N LEU A 36 -17.07 7.01 -4.02
CA LEU A 36 -15.62 7.20 -4.11
C LEU A 36 -15.21 8.66 -3.84
N LEU A 37 -15.98 9.63 -4.32
CA LEU A 37 -15.76 11.05 -4.02
C LEU A 37 -15.89 11.34 -2.51
N ASN A 38 -16.88 10.79 -1.85
CA ASN A 38 -17.06 10.96 -0.42
C ASN A 38 -15.92 10.31 0.38
N VAL A 39 -15.51 9.10 0.03
CA VAL A 39 -14.38 8.42 0.66
C VAL A 39 -13.09 9.23 0.47
N ARG A 40 -12.81 9.67 -0.76
CA ARG A 40 -11.64 10.52 -1.07
C ARG A 40 -11.64 11.78 -0.22
N ASN A 41 -12.73 12.53 -0.24
CA ASN A 41 -12.83 13.80 0.47
C ASN A 41 -12.68 13.61 2.00
N TYR A 42 -13.24 12.54 2.53
CA TYR A 42 -13.08 12.21 3.95
C TYR A 42 -11.62 11.90 4.30
N ILE A 43 -10.94 11.06 3.50
CA ILE A 43 -9.52 10.73 3.72
C ILE A 43 -8.64 11.97 3.55
N ALA A 44 -8.86 12.77 2.49
CA ALA A 44 -8.11 14.00 2.27
C ALA A 44 -8.27 14.98 3.44
N GLY A 45 -9.49 15.18 3.94
CA GLY A 45 -9.74 16.06 5.08
C GLY A 45 -9.13 15.56 6.40
N ILE A 46 -9.02 14.24 6.61
CA ILE A 46 -8.27 13.68 7.76
C ILE A 46 -6.77 13.86 7.55
N ALA A 47 -6.26 13.60 6.36
CA ALA A 47 -4.85 13.75 6.03
C ALA A 47 -4.40 15.21 6.24
N GLU A 48 -5.17 16.18 5.77
CA GLU A 48 -4.90 17.61 5.99
C GLU A 48 -4.76 17.96 7.48
N LYS A 49 -5.66 17.44 8.32
CA LYS A 49 -5.59 17.63 9.79
C LYS A 49 -4.40 16.93 10.43
N ALA A 50 -4.01 15.77 9.89
CA ALA A 50 -2.90 14.98 10.41
C ALA A 50 -1.53 15.48 9.94
N ALA A 51 -1.43 16.19 8.83
CA ALA A 51 -0.18 16.66 8.23
C ALA A 51 0.77 17.38 9.23
N PRO A 52 0.30 18.25 10.15
CA PRO A 52 1.17 18.87 11.15
C PRO A 52 1.82 17.88 12.11
N HIS A 53 1.21 16.72 12.33
CA HIS A 53 1.65 15.69 13.27
C HIS A 53 2.61 14.68 12.65
N THR A 54 2.83 14.71 11.33
CA THR A 54 3.71 13.76 10.65
C THR A 54 5.19 14.13 10.75
N LYS A 55 5.54 15.27 11.33
CA LYS A 55 6.90 15.82 11.40
C LYS A 55 7.93 14.95 12.14
N GLN A 56 7.51 13.92 12.87
CA GLN A 56 8.37 13.02 13.65
C GLN A 56 8.12 11.54 13.35
N GLY A 57 7.39 11.23 12.29
CA GLY A 57 7.06 9.86 11.92
C GLY A 57 8.21 9.09 11.28
N TYR A 58 8.05 7.78 11.12
CA TYR A 58 9.05 6.88 10.52
C TYR A 58 9.44 7.24 9.08
N TYR A 59 8.64 8.02 8.35
CA TYR A 59 9.02 8.53 7.03
C TYR A 59 10.23 9.46 7.09
N HIS A 60 10.34 10.28 8.15
CA HIS A 60 11.51 11.14 8.37
C HIS A 60 12.75 10.32 8.71
N LEU A 61 12.61 9.29 9.55
CA LEU A 61 13.70 8.35 9.83
C LEU A 61 14.21 7.68 8.56
N LEU A 62 13.29 7.26 7.69
CA LEU A 62 13.62 6.67 6.39
C LEU A 62 14.34 7.68 5.50
N LYS A 63 13.81 8.92 5.42
CA LYS A 63 14.46 10.00 4.67
C LYS A 63 15.86 10.28 5.15
N ASP A 64 16.05 10.45 6.46
CA ASP A 64 17.37 10.70 7.05
C ASP A 64 18.38 9.58 6.73
N ALA A 65 17.92 8.32 6.76
CA ALA A 65 18.77 7.18 6.41
C ALA A 65 19.16 7.18 4.91
N MET A 66 18.23 7.53 4.04
CA MET A 66 18.47 7.68 2.59
C MET A 66 19.45 8.85 2.32
N ASP A 67 19.22 10.02 2.95
CA ASP A 67 20.08 11.20 2.81
C ASP A 67 21.52 10.93 3.32
N ARG A 68 21.65 10.05 4.32
CA ARG A 68 22.95 9.57 4.83
C ARG A 68 23.55 8.41 4.01
N SER A 69 22.88 7.95 2.97
CA SER A 69 23.31 6.83 2.11
C SER A 69 23.60 5.54 2.91
N LEU A 70 22.78 5.23 3.92
CA LEU A 70 22.94 4.01 4.71
C LEU A 70 22.50 2.77 3.90
N PHE A 71 21.63 2.93 2.93
CA PHE A 71 21.19 1.94 1.96
C PHE A 71 20.65 2.65 0.71
N GLU A 72 20.56 1.92 -0.37
CA GLU A 72 19.89 2.36 -1.59
C GLU A 72 18.47 1.81 -1.64
N VAL A 73 17.51 2.67 -1.98
CA VAL A 73 16.10 2.27 -2.15
C VAL A 73 15.79 2.19 -3.64
N SER A 74 15.59 0.98 -4.14
CA SER A 74 15.27 0.74 -5.56
C SER A 74 13.86 1.19 -5.90
N ALA A 75 12.88 0.86 -5.05
CA ALA A 75 11.49 1.23 -5.25
C ALA A 75 10.73 1.35 -3.93
N ILE A 76 9.77 2.26 -3.90
CA ILE A 76 8.87 2.45 -2.77
C ILE A 76 7.43 2.29 -3.27
N ALA A 77 6.66 1.46 -2.57
CA ALA A 77 5.23 1.34 -2.80
C ALA A 77 4.44 1.55 -1.51
N THR A 78 3.20 1.97 -1.64
CA THR A 78 2.30 2.17 -0.51
C THR A 78 0.87 1.74 -0.86
N THR A 79 0.17 1.25 0.15
CA THR A 79 -1.28 1.02 0.12
C THR A 79 -2.06 2.16 0.78
N ASN A 80 -1.37 3.11 1.38
CA ASN A 80 -1.99 4.30 1.96
C ASN A 80 -2.51 5.23 0.86
N TYR A 81 -3.66 5.82 1.08
CA TYR A 81 -4.26 6.76 0.13
C TYR A 81 -3.74 8.18 0.26
N ASN A 82 -3.11 8.55 1.40
CA ASN A 82 -2.53 9.88 1.59
C ASN A 82 -1.15 9.97 0.93
N GLU A 83 -0.75 11.20 0.57
CA GLU A 83 0.49 11.49 -0.14
C GLU A 83 1.70 11.74 0.79
N PHE A 84 1.58 11.57 2.12
CA PHE A 84 2.63 11.93 3.08
C PHE A 84 3.99 11.33 2.76
N ILE A 85 4.03 10.06 2.37
CA ILE A 85 5.27 9.38 2.01
C ILE A 85 5.96 10.05 0.82
N LYS A 86 5.18 10.47 -0.20
CA LYS A 86 5.68 11.17 -1.38
C LYS A 86 6.22 12.54 -1.02
N ASP A 87 5.47 13.31 -0.22
CA ASP A 87 5.82 14.68 0.18
C ASP A 87 7.10 14.70 1.04
N ILE A 88 7.26 13.71 1.93
CA ILE A 88 8.41 13.64 2.83
C ILE A 88 9.64 13.09 2.11
N LEU A 89 9.49 12.00 1.37
CA LEU A 89 10.65 11.33 0.75
C LEU A 89 11.11 12.00 -0.54
N CYS A 90 10.24 12.77 -1.19
CA CYS A 90 10.51 13.41 -2.50
C CYS A 90 10.99 12.39 -3.55
N GLN A 91 10.43 11.17 -3.52
CA GLN A 91 10.76 10.05 -4.38
C GLN A 91 9.55 9.62 -5.20
N ARG A 92 9.78 8.84 -6.27
CA ARG A 92 8.70 8.16 -6.99
C ARG A 92 8.08 7.09 -6.10
N ILE A 93 6.80 7.22 -5.80
CA ILE A 93 6.04 6.27 -4.97
C ILE A 93 5.01 5.54 -5.83
N ALA A 94 4.97 4.22 -5.75
CA ALA A 94 3.94 3.41 -6.36
C ALA A 94 2.72 3.30 -5.41
N PHE A 95 1.66 4.04 -5.67
CA PHE A 95 0.40 3.93 -4.94
C PHE A 95 -0.40 2.74 -5.47
N LEU A 96 -0.28 1.59 -4.79
CA LEU A 96 -0.85 0.32 -5.26
C LEU A 96 -2.38 0.24 -5.12
N ASN A 97 -2.94 1.00 -4.21
CA ASN A 97 -4.39 1.10 -4.02
C ASN A 97 -4.97 2.43 -4.54
N GLY A 98 -4.17 3.20 -5.30
CA GLY A 98 -4.51 4.57 -5.67
C GLY A 98 -4.25 5.56 -4.53
N SER A 99 -4.59 6.83 -4.72
CA SER A 99 -4.44 7.87 -3.70
C SER A 99 -5.52 8.95 -3.80
N THR A 100 -5.52 9.87 -2.83
CA THR A 100 -6.44 11.02 -2.83
C THR A 100 -6.21 11.98 -3.98
N GLU A 101 -5.03 11.97 -4.60
CA GLU A 101 -4.69 12.84 -5.73
C GLU A 101 -4.77 12.14 -7.09
N MET A 102 -5.03 10.83 -7.08
CA MET A 102 -5.15 10.05 -8.32
C MET A 102 -6.59 9.99 -8.80
N TRP A 103 -6.73 10.21 -10.11
CA TRP A 103 -8.01 10.18 -10.81
C TRP A 103 -7.93 9.23 -12.00
N TYR A 104 -9.08 8.71 -12.37
CA TYR A 104 -9.28 7.86 -13.53
C TYR A 104 -10.27 8.53 -14.49
N ASP A 105 -9.88 8.62 -15.74
CA ASP A 105 -10.76 9.03 -16.84
C ASP A 105 -11.23 7.77 -17.57
N PRO A 106 -12.49 7.36 -17.37
CA PRO A 106 -13.01 6.15 -18.01
C PRO A 106 -13.21 6.29 -19.52
N TYR A 107 -13.29 7.51 -20.03
CA TYR A 107 -13.52 7.76 -21.45
C TYR A 107 -12.28 7.42 -22.29
N VAL A 108 -11.10 7.83 -21.82
CA VAL A 108 -9.82 7.60 -22.51
C VAL A 108 -8.97 6.50 -21.82
N ASN A 109 -9.49 5.90 -20.74
CA ASN A 109 -8.82 4.86 -19.96
C ASN A 109 -7.43 5.30 -19.45
N ARG A 110 -7.35 6.49 -18.87
CA ARG A 110 -6.11 7.08 -18.34
C ARG A 110 -6.20 7.36 -16.86
N ILE A 111 -5.04 7.34 -16.21
CA ILE A 111 -4.84 7.72 -14.82
C ILE A 111 -3.93 8.95 -14.77
N GLY A 112 -4.21 9.86 -13.84
CA GLY A 112 -3.37 11.03 -13.61
C GLY A 112 -3.89 11.85 -12.44
N THR A 113 -3.28 13.00 -12.23
CA THR A 113 -3.86 14.03 -11.38
C THR A 113 -5.06 14.69 -12.10
N LYS A 114 -5.89 15.36 -11.32
CA LYS A 114 -7.06 16.05 -11.90
C LYS A 114 -6.66 17.06 -12.98
N ASP A 115 -5.57 17.77 -12.75
CA ASP A 115 -5.09 18.80 -13.69
C ASP A 115 -4.53 18.18 -14.98
N GLU A 116 -3.82 17.05 -14.88
CA GLU A 116 -3.29 16.32 -16.05
C GLU A 116 -4.39 15.71 -16.93
N LEU A 117 -5.51 15.31 -16.32
CA LEU A 117 -6.63 14.69 -17.02
C LEU A 117 -7.66 15.70 -17.51
N THR A 118 -7.67 16.92 -16.98
CA THR A 118 -8.59 17.96 -17.42
C THR A 118 -8.16 18.46 -18.80
N SER A 119 -8.91 18.02 -19.82
CA SER A 119 -8.74 18.47 -21.21
C SER A 119 -9.78 19.53 -21.57
N SER A 120 -9.72 20.04 -22.79
CA SER A 120 -10.78 20.90 -23.38
C SER A 120 -12.14 20.22 -23.47
N GLU A 121 -12.13 18.88 -23.45
CA GLU A 121 -13.34 18.04 -23.38
C GLU A 121 -13.68 17.75 -21.92
N LYS A 122 -14.96 17.92 -21.58
CA LYS A 122 -15.45 17.69 -20.20
C LYS A 122 -15.74 16.21 -19.98
N HIS A 123 -14.74 15.47 -19.54
CA HIS A 123 -14.93 14.09 -19.10
C HIS A 123 -15.32 14.03 -17.62
N ILE A 124 -15.98 12.94 -17.24
CA ILE A 124 -16.26 12.64 -15.84
C ILE A 124 -15.07 11.89 -15.27
N LEU A 125 -14.33 12.55 -14.39
CA LEU A 125 -13.21 11.94 -13.66
C LEU A 125 -13.70 11.25 -12.39
N VAL A 126 -13.19 10.07 -12.13
CA VAL A 126 -13.50 9.27 -10.95
C VAL A 126 -12.25 9.16 -10.06
N PRO A 127 -12.34 9.35 -8.74
CA PRO A 127 -11.21 9.09 -7.86
C PRO A 127 -10.69 7.66 -8.03
N LEU A 128 -9.40 7.50 -8.23
CA LEU A 128 -8.77 6.19 -8.31
C LEU A 128 -8.38 5.74 -6.91
N MET A 129 -9.29 5.04 -6.26
CA MET A 129 -9.09 4.48 -4.94
C MET A 129 -9.70 3.08 -4.89
N PHE A 130 -8.85 2.07 -4.69
CA PHE A 130 -9.30 0.70 -4.52
C PHE A 130 -9.70 0.49 -3.06
N THR A 131 -10.98 0.58 -2.81
CA THR A 131 -11.57 0.22 -1.51
C THR A 131 -11.49 -1.29 -1.30
N GLN A 132 -11.78 -1.73 -0.09
CA GLN A 132 -11.76 -3.15 0.25
C GLN A 132 -12.69 -3.96 -0.66
N SER A 133 -12.08 -4.84 -1.45
CA SER A 133 -12.80 -5.84 -2.22
C SER A 133 -11.84 -7.01 -2.46
N GLY A 134 -12.32 -8.23 -2.30
CA GLY A 134 -11.50 -9.44 -2.52
C GLY A 134 -11.00 -9.58 -3.96
N THR A 135 -11.57 -8.83 -4.91
CA THR A 135 -11.11 -8.74 -6.29
C THR A 135 -11.04 -7.28 -6.67
N LYS A 136 -9.84 -6.76 -6.89
CA LYS A 136 -9.64 -5.40 -7.39
C LYS A 136 -9.49 -5.47 -8.90
N PRO A 137 -10.47 -5.00 -9.68
CA PRO A 137 -10.34 -5.00 -11.12
C PRO A 137 -9.21 -4.07 -11.53
N MET A 138 -8.39 -4.52 -12.44
CA MET A 138 -7.43 -3.64 -13.09
C MET A 138 -8.20 -2.68 -13.98
N THR A 139 -8.32 -1.44 -13.52
CA THR A 139 -9.14 -0.43 -14.18
C THR A 139 -8.45 0.16 -15.41
N SER A 140 -7.11 0.11 -15.46
CA SER A 140 -6.36 0.64 -16.60
C SER A 140 -5.06 -0.14 -16.84
N ILE A 141 -4.55 -0.03 -18.06
CA ILE A 141 -3.21 -0.54 -18.44
C ILE A 141 -2.13 0.09 -17.56
N GLU A 142 -2.25 1.35 -17.21
CA GLU A 142 -1.28 2.06 -16.36
C GLU A 142 -1.16 1.45 -14.97
N MET A 143 -2.26 0.98 -14.36
CA MET A 143 -2.20 0.25 -13.10
C MET A 143 -1.53 -1.12 -13.26
N SER A 144 -1.80 -1.83 -14.34
CA SER A 144 -1.13 -3.09 -14.65
C SER A 144 0.38 -2.91 -14.79
N ILE A 145 0.80 -1.89 -15.52
CA ILE A 145 2.22 -1.53 -15.67
C ILE A 145 2.82 -1.21 -14.30
N ARG A 146 2.15 -0.43 -13.46
CA ARG A 146 2.61 -0.09 -12.12
C ARG A 146 2.87 -1.32 -11.24
N TYR A 147 1.97 -2.31 -11.26
CA TYR A 147 2.18 -3.57 -10.54
C TYR A 147 3.37 -4.36 -11.09
N VAL A 148 3.51 -4.43 -12.42
CA VAL A 148 4.63 -5.13 -13.06
C VAL A 148 5.96 -4.42 -12.77
N GLU A 149 6.02 -3.11 -12.87
CA GLU A 149 7.20 -2.31 -12.52
C GLU A 149 7.58 -2.53 -11.05
N THR A 150 6.61 -2.41 -10.13
CA THR A 150 6.83 -2.64 -8.70
C THR A 150 7.38 -4.04 -8.43
N TYR A 151 6.78 -5.07 -9.01
CA TYR A 151 7.29 -6.44 -8.91
C TYR A 151 8.73 -6.55 -9.43
N THR A 152 9.01 -5.97 -10.60
CA THR A 152 10.32 -6.05 -11.24
C THR A 152 11.40 -5.37 -10.40
N GLU A 153 11.13 -4.19 -9.87
CA GLU A 153 12.05 -3.46 -9.00
C GLU A 153 12.31 -4.23 -7.69
N TRP A 154 11.26 -4.75 -7.06
CA TRP A 154 11.40 -5.55 -5.85
C TRP A 154 12.14 -6.87 -6.11
N LYS A 155 11.92 -7.49 -7.26
CA LYS A 155 12.69 -8.68 -7.68
C LYS A 155 14.17 -8.38 -7.82
N ASN A 156 14.56 -7.21 -8.30
CA ASN A 156 15.94 -6.81 -8.49
C ASN A 156 16.63 -6.29 -7.22
N SER A 157 15.87 -5.99 -6.15
CA SER A 157 16.43 -5.55 -4.87
C SER A 157 17.01 -6.74 -4.07
N ASP A 158 17.92 -6.47 -3.12
CA ASP A 158 18.49 -7.50 -2.25
C ASP A 158 17.47 -8.02 -1.24
N ALA A 159 16.61 -7.14 -0.73
CA ALA A 159 15.57 -7.48 0.23
C ALA A 159 14.36 -6.54 0.12
N ILE A 160 13.24 -6.96 0.70
CA ILE A 160 12.00 -6.21 0.75
C ILE A 160 11.67 -5.92 2.20
N VAL A 161 11.46 -4.64 2.51
CA VAL A 161 11.04 -4.22 3.85
C VAL A 161 9.58 -3.76 3.79
N ILE A 162 8.73 -4.41 4.58
CA ILE A 162 7.29 -4.15 4.62
C ILE A 162 6.94 -3.54 5.98
N VAL A 163 6.44 -2.30 5.98
CA VAL A 163 6.18 -1.54 7.21
C VAL A 163 4.68 -1.33 7.39
N GLY A 164 4.12 -1.86 8.48
CA GLY A 164 2.73 -1.62 8.87
C GLY A 164 1.66 -2.17 7.91
N PHE A 165 1.99 -3.16 7.09
CA PHE A 165 1.03 -3.80 6.18
C PHE A 165 0.40 -5.04 6.83
N GLY A 166 -0.92 -5.14 6.76
CA GLY A 166 -1.68 -6.15 7.50
C GLY A 166 -1.85 -7.51 6.80
N PHE A 167 -1.47 -7.62 5.53
CA PHE A 167 -1.67 -8.83 4.69
C PHE A 167 -3.12 -9.32 4.68
N GLY A 168 -4.07 -8.38 4.65
CA GLY A 168 -5.49 -8.69 4.58
C GLY A 168 -5.87 -9.40 3.28
N THR A 169 -6.95 -10.17 3.31
CA THR A 169 -7.49 -10.85 2.11
C THR A 169 -7.97 -9.87 1.04
N ASP A 170 -8.27 -8.65 1.43
CA ASP A 170 -8.68 -7.58 0.51
C ASP A 170 -7.51 -7.08 -0.37
N ASP A 171 -6.28 -7.33 0.07
CA ASP A 171 -5.05 -6.96 -0.65
C ASP A 171 -4.37 -8.18 -1.31
N GLU A 172 -5.14 -9.21 -1.69
CA GLU A 172 -4.61 -10.45 -2.27
C GLU A 172 -3.79 -10.22 -3.55
N HIS A 173 -4.06 -9.16 -4.31
CA HIS A 173 -3.27 -8.77 -5.47
C HIS A 173 -1.83 -8.36 -5.06
N ILE A 174 -1.65 -7.71 -3.90
CA ILE A 174 -0.34 -7.35 -3.33
C ILE A 174 0.28 -8.58 -2.65
N ASN A 175 -0.52 -9.31 -1.87
CA ASN A 175 -0.08 -10.56 -1.25
C ASN A 175 0.44 -11.55 -2.32
N GLY A 176 -0.20 -11.58 -3.51
CA GLY A 176 0.24 -12.39 -4.64
C GLY A 176 1.61 -11.99 -5.17
N ILE A 177 1.90 -10.71 -5.29
CA ILE A 177 3.23 -10.20 -5.67
C ILE A 177 4.27 -10.65 -4.64
N ILE A 178 4.00 -10.39 -3.36
CA ILE A 178 4.93 -10.73 -2.25
C ILE A 178 5.16 -12.25 -2.19
N ARG A 179 4.10 -13.04 -2.37
CA ARG A 179 4.20 -14.50 -2.44
C ARG A 179 5.07 -14.96 -3.60
N THR A 180 4.92 -14.37 -4.77
CA THR A 180 5.74 -14.72 -5.94
C THR A 180 7.20 -14.41 -5.69
N LEU A 181 7.51 -13.28 -5.08
CA LEU A 181 8.86 -12.91 -4.69
C LEU A 181 9.47 -13.89 -3.66
N LEU A 182 8.67 -14.37 -2.71
CA LEU A 182 9.12 -15.39 -1.75
C LEU A 182 9.32 -16.76 -2.41
N ASP A 183 8.28 -17.27 -3.10
CA ASP A 183 8.22 -18.66 -3.53
C ASP A 183 9.02 -18.94 -4.80
N VAL A 184 9.03 -17.98 -5.75
CA VAL A 184 9.64 -18.13 -7.08
C VAL A 184 11.01 -17.46 -7.13
N ASP A 185 11.13 -16.24 -6.62
CA ASP A 185 12.35 -15.44 -6.72
C ASP A 185 13.26 -15.59 -5.48
N ASP A 186 12.84 -16.38 -4.49
CA ASP A 186 13.57 -16.69 -3.25
C ASP A 186 14.02 -15.44 -2.46
N LYS A 187 13.21 -14.37 -2.52
CA LYS A 187 13.51 -13.09 -1.87
C LYS A 187 13.34 -13.19 -0.37
N LYS A 188 14.17 -12.44 0.36
CA LYS A 188 14.03 -12.22 1.80
C LYS A 188 13.11 -11.04 2.06
N ILE A 189 12.23 -11.19 3.05
CA ILE A 189 11.26 -10.18 3.44
C ILE A 189 11.42 -9.87 4.91
N VAL A 190 11.52 -8.59 5.23
CA VAL A 190 11.54 -8.07 6.60
C VAL A 190 10.22 -7.37 6.86
N ILE A 191 9.46 -7.85 7.83
CA ILE A 191 8.17 -7.27 8.24
C ILE A 191 8.40 -6.44 9.50
N VAL A 192 8.16 -5.13 9.40
CA VAL A 192 8.21 -4.21 10.54
C VAL A 192 6.78 -4.00 11.03
N THR A 193 6.51 -4.41 12.25
CA THR A 193 5.18 -4.36 12.87
C THR A 193 5.25 -3.82 14.29
N LEU A 194 4.11 -3.34 14.82
CA LEU A 194 4.06 -2.88 16.20
C LEU A 194 4.29 -4.04 17.19
N ASP A 195 4.88 -3.75 18.33
CA ASP A 195 5.12 -4.69 19.44
C ASP A 195 3.82 -5.25 20.03
N THR A 196 2.71 -4.53 19.85
CA THR A 196 1.37 -4.99 20.21
C THR A 196 0.82 -6.10 19.29
N SER A 197 1.44 -6.34 18.14
CA SER A 197 1.05 -7.44 17.25
C SER A 197 1.51 -8.78 17.81
N THR A 198 0.60 -9.74 17.82
CA THR A 198 0.87 -11.12 18.27
C THR A 198 1.25 -12.06 17.12
N ASP A 199 1.13 -11.60 15.87
CA ASP A 199 1.44 -12.41 14.69
C ASP A 199 2.91 -12.87 14.71
N ASP A 200 3.14 -14.16 14.50
CA ASP A 200 4.47 -14.74 14.32
C ASP A 200 4.78 -15.01 12.82
N VAL A 201 5.95 -15.56 12.54
CA VAL A 201 6.38 -15.89 11.17
C VAL A 201 5.42 -16.87 10.51
N LYS A 202 4.86 -17.82 11.27
CA LYS A 202 3.90 -18.81 10.74
C LYS A 202 2.56 -18.16 10.40
N ASP A 203 2.14 -17.16 11.17
CA ASP A 203 0.92 -16.40 10.90
C ASP A 203 1.06 -15.59 9.60
N TYR A 204 2.20 -14.91 9.41
CA TYR A 204 2.49 -14.21 8.16
C TYR A 204 2.62 -15.16 6.97
N ALA A 205 3.30 -16.30 7.14
CA ALA A 205 3.38 -17.33 6.10
C ALA A 205 1.99 -17.85 5.70
N ARG A 206 1.08 -18.03 6.68
CA ARG A 206 -0.31 -18.44 6.44
C ARG A 206 -1.10 -17.35 5.71
N LYS A 207 -0.97 -16.07 6.11
CA LYS A 207 -1.62 -14.94 5.44
C LYS A 207 -1.14 -14.80 3.99
N LEU A 208 0.14 -14.98 3.75
CA LEU A 208 0.76 -14.95 2.43
C LEU A 208 0.54 -16.26 1.65
N LYS A 209 0.09 -17.34 2.30
CA LYS A 209 -0.07 -18.67 1.68
C LYS A 209 1.24 -19.19 1.08
N THR A 210 2.36 -18.98 1.75
CA THR A 210 3.72 -19.38 1.34
C THR A 210 4.25 -20.52 2.21
N LEU A 211 5.13 -21.34 1.63
CA LEU A 211 5.91 -22.36 2.37
C LEU A 211 7.31 -21.85 2.75
N LYS A 212 7.72 -20.69 2.25
CA LYS A 212 9.05 -20.09 2.47
C LYS A 212 9.08 -19.23 3.74
N SER A 213 8.64 -19.76 4.87
CA SER A 213 8.63 -19.05 6.16
C SER A 213 10.03 -18.62 6.60
N ASP A 214 11.07 -19.37 6.22
CA ASP A 214 12.47 -19.07 6.57
C ASP A 214 13.00 -17.79 5.91
N ASN A 215 12.36 -17.34 4.85
CA ASN A 215 12.68 -16.08 4.17
C ASN A 215 11.95 -14.87 4.78
N ILE A 216 11.14 -15.07 5.84
CA ILE A 216 10.41 -14.01 6.51
C ILE A 216 11.07 -13.70 7.85
N GLN A 217 11.41 -12.44 8.07
CA GLN A 217 11.89 -11.92 9.34
C GLN A 217 10.94 -10.87 9.89
N ILE A 218 10.76 -10.81 11.21
CA ILE A 218 9.90 -9.82 11.87
C ILE A 218 10.75 -8.91 12.75
N ILE A 219 10.54 -7.61 12.62
CA ILE A 219 11.05 -6.59 13.53
C ILE A 219 9.84 -5.99 14.25
N ARG A 220 9.81 -6.12 15.58
CA ARG A 220 8.77 -5.52 16.42
C ARG A 220 9.23 -4.18 16.93
N VAL A 221 8.40 -3.16 16.77
CA VAL A 221 8.71 -1.77 17.14
C VAL A 221 7.61 -1.17 18.00
N ASP A 222 8.00 -0.23 18.84
CA ASP A 222 7.07 0.65 19.53
C ASP A 222 6.47 1.72 18.57
N LYS A 223 5.65 2.62 19.10
CA LYS A 223 5.01 3.69 18.32
C LYS A 223 6.00 4.72 17.77
N GLU A 224 7.20 4.78 18.33
CA GLU A 224 8.28 5.69 17.91
C GLU A 224 9.23 5.01 16.89
N GLY A 225 9.01 3.74 16.59
CA GLY A 225 9.82 2.98 15.63
C GLY A 225 11.09 2.38 16.24
N LYS A 226 11.20 2.32 17.57
CA LYS A 226 12.29 1.65 18.26
C LYS A 226 12.01 0.16 18.36
N VAL A 227 13.05 -0.63 18.14
CA VAL A 227 12.95 -2.10 18.23
C VAL A 227 12.79 -2.52 19.69
N SER A 228 11.80 -3.34 19.94
CA SER A 228 11.45 -3.80 21.30
C SER A 228 12.66 -4.35 22.05
N GLY A 229 12.87 -3.81 23.25
CA GLY A 229 13.99 -4.18 24.12
C GLY A 229 15.35 -3.57 23.74
N THR A 230 15.39 -2.60 22.81
CA THR A 230 16.62 -1.90 22.42
C THR A 230 16.38 -0.39 22.27
N ASP A 231 17.46 0.39 22.19
CA ASP A 231 17.40 1.81 21.85
C ASP A 231 17.54 2.06 20.34
N LYS A 232 17.67 1.00 19.52
CA LYS A 232 17.86 1.10 18.08
C LYS A 232 16.51 1.26 17.37
N THR A 233 16.51 2.05 16.31
CA THR A 233 15.37 2.10 15.40
C THR A 233 15.32 0.86 14.50
N TRP A 234 14.17 0.58 13.89
CA TRP A 234 14.08 -0.50 12.90
C TRP A 234 15.00 -0.24 11.70
N ILE A 235 15.26 1.03 11.36
CA ILE A 235 16.18 1.41 10.29
C ILE A 235 17.63 1.04 10.65
N ASP A 236 18.09 1.35 11.88
CA ASP A 236 19.41 0.91 12.34
C ASP A 236 19.55 -0.60 12.29
N THR A 237 18.44 -1.29 12.53
CA THR A 237 18.40 -2.75 12.52
C THR A 237 18.51 -3.30 11.09
N ILE A 238 17.76 -2.78 10.11
CA ILE A 238 17.86 -3.23 8.72
C ILE A 238 19.21 -2.86 8.07
N CYS A 239 19.85 -1.78 8.51
CA CYS A 239 21.19 -1.41 8.07
C CYS A 239 22.28 -2.33 8.63
N SER A 240 21.97 -3.19 9.60
CA SER A 240 22.94 -4.14 10.15
C SER A 240 23.21 -5.28 9.17
N PRO A 241 24.49 -5.59 8.86
CA PRO A 241 24.84 -6.69 7.94
C PRO A 241 24.25 -8.06 8.33
N GLN A 242 23.92 -8.23 9.59
CA GLN A 242 23.40 -9.50 10.15
C GLN A 242 21.98 -9.83 9.72
N ILE A 243 21.15 -8.84 9.36
CA ILE A 243 19.75 -9.07 8.99
C ILE A 243 19.61 -9.75 7.64
N PHE A 244 20.49 -9.43 6.69
CA PHE A 244 20.45 -10.03 5.36
C PHE A 244 21.36 -11.26 5.22
N GLN A 245 22.17 -11.57 6.26
CA GLN A 245 23.00 -12.77 6.34
C GLN A 245 22.27 -13.96 6.98
N LEU A 246 20.97 -14.13 6.77
CA LEU A 246 20.25 -15.28 7.28
C LEU A 246 20.77 -16.57 6.64
N LYS A 247 21.58 -17.27 7.46
CA LYS A 247 21.92 -18.70 7.42
C LYS A 247 22.33 -19.32 6.08
N ASN A 248 23.60 -19.19 5.75
CA ASN A 248 24.39 -20.38 5.44
C ASN A 248 24.97 -20.89 6.78
N VAL A 249 24.20 -21.65 7.54
CA VAL A 249 24.73 -22.54 8.58
C VAL A 249 24.13 -23.90 8.28
N GLU A 250 25.02 -24.78 7.89
CA GLU A 250 24.88 -26.20 7.60
C GLU A 250 23.90 -26.97 8.49
#